data_ab644f5d9b2648860dc1016ded44adfb
#
_entry.id   ab644f5d9b2648860dc1016ded44adfb
#
_cell.length_a   1.000
_cell.length_b   1.000
_cell.length_c   1.000
_cell.angle_alpha   90.00
_cell.angle_beta   90.00
_cell.angle_gamma   90.00
#
_symmetry.space_group_name_H-M   'P 1'
#
loop_
_entity.id
_entity.type
_entity.pdbx_description
1 polymer ?
#
loop_
_entity_poly.entity_id
_entity_poly.type
_entity_poly.pdbx_seq_one_letter_code
_entity_poly.pdbx_strand_id
1 'polypeptide(L)'
;MTFSSKVVLITTLLISSICAAQYTDEVNSNRPGKSMMAFAVGKSVIQTETGVNYISENHDKLNYSAKGYFADLALRWGLFKEELELIAEIQYQKDSYQKFDVTSNRSALRQTTFGAKYLIYDPFKKGPEKPSIYSWKANHRFKWKQFIPAFSAYVGANLNFSENNLFANTSVVEAKFSPK
;
A
#
# COMPACT_ATOMS: atom_id res chain seq x y z
N MET A 1 11.42 22.42 34.80
CA MET A 1 11.64 21.55 33.66
C MET A 1 12.88 20.71 33.96
N THR A 2 12.72 19.39 34.10
CA THR A 2 13.82 18.47 34.43
C THR A 2 14.76 18.33 33.22
N PHE A 3 16.03 17.99 33.47
CA PHE A 3 17.04 17.78 32.40
C PHE A 3 16.53 16.81 31.31
N SER A 4 15.86 15.74 31.71
CA SER A 4 15.23 14.77 30.81
C SER A 4 14.21 15.39 29.86
N SER A 5 13.37 16.31 30.34
CA SER A 5 12.35 17.02 29.54
C SER A 5 12.98 17.93 28.47
N LYS A 6 14.12 18.55 28.77
CA LYS A 6 14.83 19.40 27.80
C LYS A 6 15.48 18.55 26.69
N VAL A 7 16.05 17.40 27.04
CA VAL A 7 16.64 16.47 26.06
C VAL A 7 15.56 15.95 25.10
N VAL A 8 14.41 15.52 25.62
CA VAL A 8 13.28 15.07 24.78
C VAL A 8 12.81 16.17 23.83
N LEU A 9 12.67 17.40 24.33
CA LEU A 9 12.24 18.53 23.50
C LEU A 9 13.24 18.83 22.37
N ILE A 10 14.53 18.83 22.66
CA ILE A 10 15.59 19.08 21.66
C ILE A 10 15.61 17.95 20.62
N THR A 11 15.49 16.68 21.05
CA THR A 11 15.46 15.55 20.16
C THR A 11 14.25 15.60 19.22
N THR A 12 13.07 15.95 19.76
CA THR A 12 11.85 16.11 18.94
C THR A 12 12.00 17.26 17.93
N LEU A 13 12.62 18.35 18.32
CA LEU A 13 12.85 19.51 17.43
C LEU A 13 13.87 19.18 16.31
N LEU A 14 14.91 18.39 16.63
CA LEU A 14 15.88 17.94 15.64
C LEU A 14 15.27 16.94 14.63
N ILE A 15 14.40 16.03 15.08
CA ILE A 15 13.71 15.08 14.20
C ILE A 15 12.76 15.82 13.25
N SER A 16 12.04 16.85 13.72
CA SER A 16 11.12 17.62 12.88
C SER A 16 11.83 18.44 11.79
N SER A 17 13.09 18.84 12.00
CA SER A 17 13.85 19.60 10.99
C SER A 17 14.39 18.72 9.84
N ILE A 18 14.42 17.39 10.02
CA ILE A 18 14.86 16.44 8.97
C ILE A 18 13.70 16.04 8.05
N CYS A 19 12.46 16.29 8.44
CA CYS A 19 11.29 16.06 7.60
C CYS A 19 11.21 17.07 6.45
N ALA A 20 12.04 16.93 5.43
CA ALA A 20 11.82 17.55 4.13
C ALA A 20 10.66 16.80 3.46
N ALA A 21 9.50 17.45 3.39
CA ALA A 21 8.37 16.91 2.64
C ALA A 21 8.78 16.82 1.17
N GLN A 22 8.93 15.59 0.67
CA GLN A 22 9.17 15.37 -0.75
C GLN A 22 7.86 15.66 -1.48
N TYR A 23 7.84 16.74 -2.23
CA TYR A 23 6.71 17.06 -3.10
C TYR A 23 6.77 16.15 -4.32
N THR A 24 5.74 15.33 -4.49
CA THR A 24 5.50 14.56 -5.71
C THR A 24 4.22 15.11 -6.36
N ASP A 25 4.24 15.29 -7.68
CA ASP A 25 3.11 15.84 -8.43
C ASP A 25 1.84 14.97 -8.32
N GLU A 26 2.00 13.66 -8.05
CA GLU A 26 0.89 12.72 -7.88
C GLU A 26 1.14 11.79 -6.69
N VAL A 27 0.14 11.68 -5.82
CA VAL A 27 0.11 10.68 -4.75
C VAL A 27 -0.81 9.54 -5.18
N ASN A 28 -0.21 8.42 -5.55
CA ASN A 28 -0.93 7.20 -5.95
C ASN A 28 -1.19 6.33 -4.72
N SER A 29 -2.37 6.47 -4.09
CA SER A 29 -2.78 5.62 -2.98
C SER A 29 -3.51 4.36 -3.46
N ASN A 30 -3.23 3.22 -2.81
CA ASN A 30 -3.97 1.98 -3.02
C ASN A 30 -5.25 1.90 -2.17
N ARG A 31 -5.53 2.93 -1.37
CA ARG A 31 -6.70 2.99 -0.49
C ARG A 31 -7.90 3.69 -1.15
N PRO A 32 -9.12 3.32 -0.72
CA PRO A 32 -9.52 2.42 0.39
C PRO A 32 -9.54 0.93 0.01
N GLY A 33 -9.32 0.57 -1.23
CA GLY A 33 -9.29 -0.81 -1.68
C GLY A 33 -7.93 -1.49 -1.48
N LYS A 34 -7.81 -2.74 -1.95
CA LYS A 34 -6.56 -3.49 -2.05
C LYS A 34 -6.06 -3.58 -3.50
N SER A 35 -6.61 -2.75 -4.39
CA SER A 35 -6.20 -2.72 -5.78
C SER A 35 -4.91 -1.92 -5.92
N MET A 36 -3.90 -2.54 -6.52
CA MET A 36 -2.65 -1.86 -6.86
C MET A 36 -2.80 -1.07 -8.14
N MET A 37 -2.43 0.21 -8.12
CA MET A 37 -2.27 1.00 -9.33
C MET A 37 -1.04 0.55 -10.11
N ALA A 38 -1.08 0.68 -11.44
CA ALA A 38 0.04 0.31 -12.29
C ALA A 38 1.28 1.17 -12.04
N PHE A 39 1.10 2.46 -11.77
CA PHE A 39 2.20 3.39 -11.54
C PHE A 39 2.95 3.11 -10.23
N ALA A 40 4.26 3.21 -10.31
CA ALA A 40 5.14 3.14 -9.14
C ALA A 40 5.20 4.50 -8.44
N VAL A 41 5.61 4.48 -7.19
CA VAL A 41 6.01 5.68 -6.47
C VAL A 41 7.28 6.24 -7.12
N GLY A 42 7.38 7.56 -7.26
CA GLY A 42 8.51 8.19 -7.91
C GLY A 42 9.86 7.79 -7.32
N LYS A 43 10.94 7.96 -8.10
CA LYS A 43 12.30 7.64 -7.69
C LYS A 43 12.68 8.31 -6.38
N SER A 44 13.26 7.54 -5.46
CA SER A 44 13.70 7.98 -4.11
C SER A 44 12.57 8.51 -3.22
N VAL A 45 11.32 8.25 -3.58
CA VAL A 45 10.16 8.59 -2.75
C VAL A 45 9.80 7.43 -1.85
N ILE A 46 9.54 7.72 -0.59
CA ILE A 46 8.98 6.78 0.38
C ILE A 46 7.57 7.23 0.71
N GLN A 47 6.60 6.40 0.42
CA GLN A 47 5.19 6.62 0.74
C GLN A 47 4.77 5.65 1.83
N THR A 48 4.16 6.17 2.88
CA THR A 48 3.62 5.36 3.98
C THR A 48 2.12 5.56 4.05
N GLU A 49 1.39 4.46 4.06
CA GLU A 49 -0.06 4.45 4.19
C GLU A 49 -0.45 3.66 5.44
N THR A 50 -1.30 4.23 6.28
CA THR A 50 -1.79 3.58 7.48
C THR A 50 -3.31 3.57 7.50
N GLY A 51 -3.91 2.60 8.16
CA GLY A 51 -5.35 2.56 8.33
C GLY A 51 -5.77 1.69 9.50
N VAL A 52 -6.95 2.00 10.01
CA VAL A 52 -7.64 1.20 11.02
C VAL A 52 -9.00 0.82 10.47
N ASN A 53 -9.32 -0.45 10.53
CA ASN A 53 -10.55 -0.99 9.97
C ASN A 53 -11.28 -1.79 11.05
N TYR A 54 -12.61 -1.70 11.06
CA TYR A 54 -13.46 -2.50 11.92
C TYR A 54 -13.88 -3.78 11.19
N ILE A 55 -13.79 -4.90 11.88
CA ILE A 55 -14.22 -6.21 11.39
C ILE A 55 -15.49 -6.60 12.14
N SER A 56 -16.52 -7.00 11.40
CA SER A 56 -17.70 -7.64 11.92
C SER A 56 -18.07 -8.77 10.98
N GLU A 57 -17.74 -9.99 11.37
CA GLU A 57 -18.03 -11.20 10.62
C GLU A 57 -19.06 -12.03 11.37
N ASN A 58 -20.07 -12.49 10.67
CA ASN A 58 -21.07 -13.43 11.21
C ASN A 58 -21.26 -14.55 10.18
N HIS A 59 -21.06 -15.78 10.60
CA HIS A 59 -21.14 -16.93 9.72
C HIS A 59 -22.11 -17.96 10.25
N ASP A 60 -23.35 -17.92 9.76
CA ASP A 60 -24.46 -18.74 10.26
C ASP A 60 -24.20 -20.25 10.11
N LYS A 61 -23.63 -20.68 8.96
CA LYS A 61 -23.37 -22.10 8.71
C LYS A 61 -22.28 -22.70 9.61
N LEU A 62 -21.30 -21.92 10.02
CA LEU A 62 -20.19 -22.36 10.86
C LEU A 62 -20.39 -21.96 12.33
N ASN A 63 -21.51 -21.31 12.66
CA ASN A 63 -21.87 -20.82 13.99
C ASN A 63 -20.72 -20.08 14.68
N TYR A 64 -20.13 -19.10 13.97
CA TYR A 64 -19.15 -18.22 14.58
C TYR A 64 -19.44 -16.75 14.28
N SER A 65 -19.05 -15.91 15.19
CA SER A 65 -18.98 -14.46 14.99
C SER A 65 -17.62 -13.93 15.43
N ALA A 66 -17.14 -12.93 14.72
CA ALA A 66 -15.90 -12.23 15.07
C ALA A 66 -16.11 -10.72 14.96
N LYS A 67 -15.74 -10.01 16.02
CA LYS A 67 -15.79 -8.54 16.02
C LYS A 67 -14.49 -7.98 16.54
N GLY A 68 -13.94 -7.01 15.85
CA GLY A 68 -12.66 -6.43 16.24
C GLY A 68 -12.17 -5.35 15.30
N TYR A 69 -10.89 -5.08 15.42
CA TYR A 69 -10.20 -4.07 14.61
C TYR A 69 -8.94 -4.67 14.01
N PHE A 70 -8.58 -4.24 12.82
CA PHE A 70 -7.25 -4.45 12.31
C PHE A 70 -6.62 -3.11 11.90
N ALA A 71 -5.36 -2.96 12.24
CA ALA A 71 -4.52 -1.86 11.79
C ALA A 71 -3.60 -2.38 10.68
N ASP A 72 -3.41 -1.60 9.65
CA ASP A 72 -2.50 -1.91 8.57
C ASP A 72 -1.54 -0.74 8.33
N LEU A 73 -0.33 -1.12 7.98
CA LEU A 73 0.76 -0.24 7.61
C LEU A 73 1.32 -0.74 6.29
N ALA A 74 1.32 0.10 5.28
CA ALA A 74 1.97 -0.16 4.00
C ALA A 74 3.08 0.86 3.77
N LEU A 75 4.26 0.38 3.44
CA LEU A 75 5.42 1.17 3.06
C LEU A 75 5.72 0.89 1.59
N ARG A 76 5.82 1.93 0.79
CA ARG A 76 6.15 1.87 -0.64
C ARG A 76 7.39 2.72 -0.89
N TRP A 77 8.39 2.14 -1.49
CA TRP A 77 9.66 2.81 -1.74
C TRP A 77 10.06 2.71 -3.21
N GLY A 78 10.12 3.86 -3.89
CA GLY A 78 10.65 3.98 -5.25
C GLY A 78 12.18 3.89 -5.27
N LEU A 79 12.70 2.77 -5.78
CA LEU A 79 14.14 2.52 -5.86
C LEU A 79 14.69 3.03 -7.20
N PHE A 80 15.94 3.29 -7.25
CA PHE A 80 16.83 3.63 -8.38
C PHE A 80 16.19 4.06 -9.71
N LYS A 81 15.05 3.48 -10.08
CA LYS A 81 14.29 3.73 -11.31
C LYS A 81 12.86 4.13 -10.97
N GLU A 82 12.28 4.99 -11.80
CA GLU A 82 10.88 5.42 -11.65
C GLU A 82 9.87 4.28 -11.84
N GLU A 83 10.31 3.19 -12.49
CA GLU A 83 9.46 2.02 -12.75
C GLU A 83 9.50 0.97 -11.64
N LEU A 84 10.48 1.04 -10.71
CA LEU A 84 10.70 0.00 -9.69
C LEU A 84 10.28 0.48 -8.31
N GLU A 85 9.39 -0.27 -7.69
CA GLU A 85 8.87 -0.01 -6.35
C GLU A 85 8.99 -1.25 -5.47
N LEU A 86 9.53 -1.07 -4.26
CA LEU A 86 9.44 -2.07 -3.19
C LEU A 86 8.25 -1.76 -2.30
N ILE A 87 7.56 -2.81 -1.86
CA ILE A 87 6.35 -2.72 -1.05
C ILE A 87 6.52 -3.62 0.16
N ALA A 88 6.24 -3.08 1.35
CA ALA A 88 6.16 -3.83 2.59
C ALA A 88 4.82 -3.54 3.25
N GLU A 89 4.05 -4.58 3.55
CA GLU A 89 2.73 -4.44 4.19
C GLU A 89 2.70 -5.28 5.46
N ILE A 90 2.23 -4.67 6.55
CA ILE A 90 2.05 -5.32 7.83
C ILE A 90 0.61 -5.08 8.28
N GLN A 91 -0.08 -6.14 8.69
CA GLN A 91 -1.42 -6.07 9.24
C GLN A 91 -1.45 -6.72 10.62
N TYR A 92 -1.91 -5.98 11.61
CA TYR A 92 -2.13 -6.46 12.97
C TYR A 92 -3.63 -6.48 13.26
N GLN A 93 -4.14 -7.62 13.70
CA GLN A 93 -5.56 -7.80 14.01
C GLN A 93 -5.75 -8.14 15.47
N LYS A 94 -6.77 -7.52 16.07
CA LYS A 94 -7.28 -7.85 17.40
C LYS A 94 -8.80 -8.00 17.32
N ASP A 95 -9.31 -9.19 17.62
CA ASP A 95 -10.74 -9.48 17.58
C ASP A 95 -11.19 -10.34 18.76
N SER A 96 -12.49 -10.30 19.02
CA SER A 96 -13.20 -11.23 19.89
C SER A 96 -13.91 -12.22 18.98
N TYR A 97 -13.50 -13.47 19.03
CA TYR A 97 -14.04 -14.57 18.26
C TYR A 97 -14.93 -15.43 19.15
N GLN A 98 -16.18 -15.61 18.77
CA GLN A 98 -17.14 -16.45 19.45
C GLN A 98 -17.55 -17.60 18.54
N LYS A 99 -17.43 -18.81 19.04
CA LYS A 99 -17.88 -20.02 18.36
C LYS A 99 -18.59 -20.93 19.36
N PHE A 100 -19.85 -21.29 19.06
CA PHE A 100 -20.72 -22.01 19.99
C PHE A 100 -20.70 -21.33 21.35
N ASP A 101 -20.88 -20.94 22.19
CA ASP A 101 -20.80 -20.26 23.50
C ASP A 101 -19.38 -19.99 24.04
N VAL A 102 -18.34 -20.30 23.27
CA VAL A 102 -16.96 -20.05 23.69
C VAL A 102 -16.45 -18.77 23.04
N THR A 103 -16.12 -17.78 23.87
CA THR A 103 -15.52 -16.53 23.43
C THR A 103 -14.02 -16.56 23.64
N SER A 104 -13.26 -16.25 22.62
CA SER A 104 -11.79 -16.15 22.64
C SER A 104 -11.34 -14.82 22.08
N ASN A 105 -10.50 -14.11 22.81
CA ASN A 105 -9.85 -12.91 22.32
C ASN A 105 -8.57 -13.29 21.56
N ARG A 106 -8.47 -12.86 20.33
CA ARG A 106 -7.32 -13.13 19.46
C ARG A 106 -6.60 -11.83 19.14
N SER A 107 -5.28 -11.86 19.16
CA SER A 107 -4.44 -10.74 18.75
C SER A 107 -3.14 -11.26 18.14
N ALA A 108 -2.89 -10.96 16.87
CA ALA A 108 -1.67 -11.36 16.17
C ALA A 108 -1.44 -10.55 14.91
N LEU A 109 -0.25 -10.70 14.34
CA LEU A 109 0.03 -10.29 12.97
C LEU A 109 -0.78 -11.15 12.01
N ARG A 110 -1.69 -10.52 11.28
CA ARG A 110 -2.54 -11.19 10.30
C ARG A 110 -1.79 -11.47 9.02
N GLN A 111 -0.99 -10.52 8.57
CA GLN A 111 -0.30 -10.59 7.30
C GLN A 111 0.97 -9.75 7.34
N THR A 112 2.05 -10.27 6.79
CA THR A 112 3.27 -9.51 6.53
C THR A 112 3.74 -9.85 5.14
N THR A 113 3.61 -8.90 4.22
CA THR A 113 3.92 -9.10 2.80
C THR A 113 5.08 -8.21 2.40
N PHE A 114 6.05 -8.79 1.71
CA PHE A 114 7.12 -8.06 1.04
C PHE A 114 7.05 -8.35 -0.45
N GLY A 115 7.12 -7.31 -1.25
CA GLY A 115 7.03 -7.46 -2.69
C GLY A 115 7.77 -6.38 -3.45
N ALA A 116 7.89 -6.62 -4.75
CA ALA A 116 8.42 -5.68 -5.71
C ALA A 116 7.44 -5.52 -6.87
N LYS A 117 7.23 -4.29 -7.30
CA LYS A 117 6.41 -3.96 -8.46
C LYS A 117 7.29 -3.29 -9.50
N TYR A 118 7.12 -3.69 -10.75
CA TYR A 118 7.81 -3.12 -11.89
C TYR A 118 6.81 -2.66 -12.94
N LEU A 119 6.87 -1.37 -13.30
CA LEU A 119 6.08 -0.78 -14.37
C LEU A 119 6.69 -1.17 -15.71
N ILE A 120 6.02 -2.05 -16.46
CA ILE A 120 6.50 -2.59 -17.73
C ILE A 120 6.26 -1.60 -18.87
N TYR A 121 5.07 -1.02 -18.90
CA TYR A 121 4.65 -0.12 -19.96
C TYR A 121 3.86 1.06 -19.42
N ASP A 122 4.29 2.25 -19.80
CA ASP A 122 3.60 3.51 -19.51
C ASP A 122 3.40 4.29 -20.81
N PRO A 123 2.15 4.44 -21.29
CA PRO A 123 1.86 5.20 -22.50
C PRO A 123 2.11 6.69 -22.35
N PHE A 124 2.18 7.20 -21.11
CA PHE A 124 2.32 8.63 -20.81
C PHE A 124 3.74 9.02 -20.35
N LYS A 125 4.68 8.09 -20.33
CA LYS A 125 6.09 8.34 -19.89
C LYS A 125 6.75 9.55 -20.55
N LYS A 126 6.37 9.88 -21.77
CA LYS A 126 6.90 11.05 -22.50
C LYS A 126 6.16 12.36 -22.20
N GLY A 127 5.23 12.33 -21.23
CA GLY A 127 4.35 13.44 -20.93
C GLY A 127 3.25 13.66 -21.97
N PRO A 128 2.33 14.59 -21.71
CA PRO A 128 1.29 14.95 -22.68
C PRO A 128 1.92 15.55 -23.93
N GLU A 129 1.45 15.10 -25.10
CA GLU A 129 1.90 15.67 -26.36
C GLU A 129 1.54 17.16 -26.37
N LYS A 130 2.53 18.01 -26.62
CA LYS A 130 2.32 19.45 -26.71
C LYS A 130 1.33 19.75 -27.83
N PRO A 131 0.27 20.54 -27.58
CA PRO A 131 -0.69 20.90 -28.62
C PRO A 131 -0.01 21.67 -29.74
N SER A 132 -0.34 21.33 -30.95
CA SER A 132 0.13 22.08 -32.14
C SER A 132 -0.56 23.44 -32.19
N ILE A 133 0.22 24.53 -32.16
CA ILE A 133 -0.31 25.88 -32.26
C ILE A 133 -0.83 26.16 -33.67
N TYR A 134 -0.34 25.42 -34.67
CA TYR A 134 -0.63 25.69 -36.08
C TYR A 134 -1.76 24.85 -36.68
N SER A 135 -2.25 23.84 -35.99
CA SER A 135 -3.26 22.93 -36.52
C SER A 135 -4.25 22.43 -35.49
N TRP A 136 -5.48 22.93 -35.53
CA TRP A 136 -6.58 22.42 -34.74
C TRP A 136 -6.86 20.93 -35.05
N LYS A 137 -6.79 20.54 -36.32
CA LYS A 137 -7.03 19.15 -36.77
C LYS A 137 -5.99 18.16 -36.22
N ALA A 138 -4.75 18.58 -36.02
CA ALA A 138 -3.70 17.74 -35.42
C ALA A 138 -3.99 17.46 -33.93
N ASN A 139 -4.56 18.42 -33.21
CA ASN A 139 -4.88 18.30 -31.80
C ASN A 139 -6.10 17.40 -31.53
N HIS A 140 -7.01 17.30 -32.49
CA HIS A 140 -8.25 16.50 -32.39
C HIS A 140 -8.14 15.15 -33.11
N ARG A 141 -6.94 14.73 -33.48
CA ARG A 141 -6.73 13.40 -34.02
C ARG A 141 -6.97 12.32 -32.98
N PHE A 142 -7.69 11.26 -33.39
CA PHE A 142 -7.82 10.06 -32.60
C PHE A 142 -6.43 9.44 -32.33
N LYS A 143 -6.05 9.27 -31.07
CA LYS A 143 -4.73 8.77 -30.67
C LYS A 143 -4.90 7.42 -30.01
N TRP A 144 -4.55 6.36 -30.68
CA TRP A 144 -4.61 4.99 -30.17
C TRP A 144 -3.85 4.81 -28.84
N LYS A 145 -2.76 5.55 -28.62
CA LYS A 145 -1.97 5.48 -27.40
C LYS A 145 -2.77 5.84 -26.14
N GLN A 146 -3.82 6.63 -26.24
CA GLN A 146 -4.66 7.02 -25.11
C GLN A 146 -5.55 5.87 -24.62
N PHE A 147 -5.76 4.84 -25.46
CA PHE A 147 -6.57 3.68 -25.15
C PHE A 147 -5.74 2.49 -24.61
N ILE A 148 -4.42 2.56 -24.73
CA ILE A 148 -3.57 1.50 -24.22
C ILE A 148 -3.31 1.79 -22.74
N PRO A 149 -3.74 0.91 -21.82
CA PRO A 149 -3.51 1.10 -20.40
C PRO A 149 -2.04 0.93 -20.03
N ALA A 150 -1.63 1.50 -18.91
CA ALA A 150 -0.33 1.19 -18.31
C ALA A 150 -0.36 -0.21 -17.71
N PHE A 151 0.75 -0.95 -17.82
CA PHE A 151 0.88 -2.31 -17.29
C PHE A 151 2.03 -2.39 -16.30
N SER A 152 1.78 -3.01 -15.17
CA SER A 152 2.79 -3.36 -14.19
C SER A 152 2.68 -4.82 -13.76
N ALA A 153 3.80 -5.39 -13.36
CA ALA A 153 3.85 -6.70 -12.72
C ALA A 153 4.28 -6.53 -11.26
N TYR A 154 3.65 -7.27 -10.39
CA TYR A 154 3.97 -7.35 -8.97
C TYR A 154 4.27 -8.79 -8.59
N VAL A 155 5.33 -8.97 -7.82
CA VAL A 155 5.68 -10.25 -7.19
C VAL A 155 5.89 -9.98 -5.71
N GLY A 156 5.22 -10.74 -4.85
CA GLY A 156 5.33 -10.59 -3.41
C GLY A 156 5.26 -11.93 -2.69
N ALA A 157 5.83 -11.97 -1.50
CA ALA A 157 5.77 -13.10 -0.59
C ALA A 157 5.10 -12.66 0.70
N ASN A 158 4.10 -13.41 1.13
CA ASN A 158 3.49 -13.27 2.44
C ASN A 158 4.25 -14.18 3.41
N LEU A 159 4.86 -13.56 4.42
CA LEU A 159 5.63 -14.28 5.43
C LEU A 159 4.79 -14.40 6.71
N ASN A 160 4.69 -15.60 7.22
CA ASN A 160 4.03 -15.84 8.49
C ASN A 160 5.07 -15.84 9.62
N PHE A 161 5.07 -14.80 10.45
CA PHE A 161 5.92 -14.69 11.62
C PHE A 161 5.24 -15.12 12.92
N SER A 162 3.97 -15.58 12.85
CA SER A 162 3.24 -16.03 14.03
C SER A 162 3.35 -17.55 14.17
N GLU A 163 3.85 -18.03 15.30
CA GLU A 163 3.90 -19.47 15.62
C GLU A 163 2.49 -20.07 15.72
N ASN A 164 1.50 -19.27 16.08
CA ASN A 164 0.09 -19.68 16.15
C ASN A 164 -0.66 -19.05 14.97
N ASN A 165 -1.11 -19.86 14.03
CA ASN A 165 -1.97 -19.45 12.91
C ASN A 165 -3.40 -19.07 13.35
N LEU A 166 -3.52 -18.01 14.15
CA LEU A 166 -4.82 -17.55 14.66
C LEU A 166 -5.74 -17.03 13.53
N PHE A 167 -5.18 -16.57 12.43
CA PHE A 167 -5.92 -15.95 11.32
C PHE A 167 -5.71 -16.65 9.97
N ALA A 168 -5.46 -17.95 9.96
CA ALA A 168 -5.23 -18.74 8.74
C ALA A 168 -4.20 -18.09 7.78
N ASN A 169 -3.18 -17.47 8.35
CA ASN A 169 -2.11 -16.83 7.58
C ASN A 169 -1.13 -17.89 7.09
N THR A 170 -1.12 -18.11 5.79
CA THR A 170 -0.20 -19.05 5.13
C THR A 170 0.86 -18.27 4.36
N SER A 171 2.10 -18.74 4.39
CA SER A 171 3.15 -18.17 3.54
C SER A 171 2.85 -18.48 2.08
N VAL A 172 2.61 -17.46 1.28
CA VAL A 172 2.24 -17.58 -0.14
C VAL A 172 3.06 -16.59 -0.96
N VAL A 173 3.53 -17.04 -2.11
CA VAL A 173 4.09 -16.16 -3.13
C VAL A 173 2.98 -15.69 -4.04
N GLU A 174 2.80 -14.39 -4.15
CA GLU A 174 1.79 -13.77 -4.98
C GLU A 174 2.42 -13.10 -6.20
N ALA A 175 1.84 -13.31 -7.36
CA ALA A 175 2.14 -12.56 -8.58
C ALA A 175 0.87 -11.88 -9.08
N LYS A 176 0.93 -10.58 -9.31
CA LYS A 176 -0.21 -9.79 -9.80
C LYS A 176 0.19 -8.98 -11.03
N PHE A 177 -0.69 -8.95 -12.00
CA PHE A 177 -0.60 -8.06 -13.15
C PHE A 177 -1.68 -6.98 -12.97
N SER A 178 -1.28 -5.72 -13.02
CA SER A 178 -2.20 -4.60 -12.87
C SER A 178 -2.27 -3.79 -14.17
N PRO A 179 -3.36 -3.86 -14.92
CA PRO A 179 -3.69 -2.88 -15.94
C PRO A 179 -4.29 -1.63 -15.28
N LYS A 180 -4.07 -0.50 -15.88
CA LYS A 180 -4.75 0.76 -15.53
C LYS A 180 -5.76 1.15 -16.57
#